data_122011cffe2e389e6f4d2826eafd2c27
#
_entry.id   122011cffe2e389e6f4d2826eafd2c27
#
_cell.length_a   1.000
_cell.length_b   1.000
_cell.length_c   1.000
_cell.angle_alpha   90.00
_cell.angle_beta   90.00
_cell.angle_gamma   90.00
#
_symmetry.space_group_name_H-M   'P 1'
#
loop_
_entity.id
_entity.type
_entity.pdbx_description
1 polymer ?
#
loop_
_entity_poly.entity_id
_entity_poly.type
_entity_poly.pdbx_seq_one_letter_code
_entity_poly.pdbx_strand_id
1 'polypeptide(L)'
;MQVTFNEDAVKAWMREFGSKYDTAGTMRSITTPTGKTAQVSGGTYGWIVDEATETTNLINSIKNGEVAERQPAYKQTAASHGAQDWGSTYIEVDIAAQHMWYIVDGSVAMETDVVTGLPDGDRDTPTGVYSILYTERDSTLKGAIDPATGKPSYETPVAFWMPFTWQGHGFHDATWQSSFGGSRYQTHGSHGCVNMPYSKAEQLFGMISAGTPVIVHN
;
A
#
# COMPACT_ATOMS: atom_id res chain seq x y z
N MET A 1 -29.58 -32.76 -24.96
CA MET A 1 -29.23 -31.45 -25.58
C MET A 1 -27.84 -31.10 -25.07
N GLN A 2 -26.85 -30.98 -25.96
CA GLN A 2 -25.50 -30.62 -25.53
C GLN A 2 -25.44 -29.08 -25.52
N VAL A 3 -25.26 -28.49 -24.34
CA VAL A 3 -25.09 -27.06 -24.22
C VAL A 3 -23.61 -26.73 -24.47
N THR A 4 -23.35 -25.93 -25.52
CA THR A 4 -22.00 -25.41 -25.80
C THR A 4 -21.92 -23.98 -25.31
N PHE A 5 -20.83 -23.65 -24.64
CA PHE A 5 -20.57 -22.30 -24.12
C PHE A 5 -19.54 -21.60 -24.99
N ASN A 6 -19.77 -20.32 -25.20
CA ASN A 6 -18.72 -19.43 -25.69
C ASN A 6 -17.84 -19.03 -24.50
N GLU A 7 -16.76 -19.76 -24.26
CA GLU A 7 -15.86 -19.52 -23.14
C GLU A 7 -15.19 -18.13 -23.22
N ASP A 8 -14.95 -17.60 -24.40
CA ASP A 8 -14.36 -16.27 -24.56
C ASP A 8 -15.34 -15.17 -24.15
N ALA A 9 -16.64 -15.35 -24.39
CA ALA A 9 -17.67 -14.45 -23.89
C ALA A 9 -17.76 -14.50 -22.35
N VAL A 10 -17.63 -15.66 -21.75
CA VAL A 10 -17.61 -15.80 -20.27
C VAL A 10 -16.37 -15.12 -19.69
N LYS A 11 -15.19 -15.31 -20.29
CA LYS A 11 -13.96 -14.63 -19.88
C LYS A 11 -14.06 -13.10 -20.01
N ALA A 12 -14.67 -12.61 -21.09
CA ALA A 12 -14.88 -11.17 -21.31
C ALA A 12 -15.80 -10.59 -20.22
N TRP A 13 -16.92 -11.27 -19.94
CA TRP A 13 -17.82 -10.86 -18.88
C TRP A 13 -17.15 -10.88 -17.50
N MET A 14 -16.30 -11.89 -17.23
CA MET A 14 -15.57 -11.98 -15.97
C MET A 14 -14.56 -10.84 -15.80
N ARG A 15 -13.88 -10.38 -16.87
CA ARG A 15 -13.03 -9.19 -16.83
C ARG A 15 -13.81 -7.91 -16.49
N GLU A 16 -14.99 -7.75 -17.07
CA GLU A 16 -15.89 -6.63 -16.73
C GLU A 16 -16.34 -6.71 -15.27
N PHE A 17 -16.66 -7.90 -14.79
CA PHE A 17 -17.01 -8.15 -13.40
C PHE A 17 -15.83 -7.79 -12.48
N GLY A 18 -14.61 -8.30 -12.74
CA GLY A 18 -13.41 -7.97 -11.99
C GLY A 18 -13.19 -6.46 -11.95
N SER A 19 -13.13 -5.79 -13.09
CA SER A 19 -12.91 -4.34 -13.16
C SER A 19 -13.96 -3.49 -12.42
N LYS A 20 -15.17 -4.02 -12.22
CA LYS A 20 -16.23 -3.35 -11.45
C LYS A 20 -16.06 -3.49 -9.95
N TYR A 21 -15.49 -4.60 -9.48
CA TYR A 21 -15.42 -4.94 -8.06
C TYR A 21 -14.01 -4.91 -7.48
N ASP A 22 -12.98 -4.89 -8.32
CA ASP A 22 -11.60 -4.69 -7.91
C ASP A 22 -11.42 -3.26 -7.36
N THR A 23 -10.76 -3.17 -6.21
CA THR A 23 -10.47 -1.88 -5.58
C THR A 23 -8.99 -1.53 -5.61
N ALA A 24 -8.11 -2.51 -5.78
CA ALA A 24 -6.67 -2.28 -5.86
C ALA A 24 -6.32 -1.29 -6.98
N GLY A 25 -5.55 -0.25 -6.66
CA GLY A 25 -5.14 0.79 -7.61
C GLY A 25 -6.21 1.82 -7.98
N THR A 26 -7.48 1.62 -7.59
CA THR A 26 -8.57 2.56 -7.92
C THR A 26 -8.51 3.84 -7.08
N MET A 27 -9.26 4.85 -7.49
CA MET A 27 -9.38 6.10 -6.73
C MET A 27 -10.30 5.89 -5.53
N ARG A 28 -9.83 6.30 -4.35
CA ARG A 28 -10.56 6.23 -3.08
C ARG A 28 -10.45 7.55 -2.33
N SER A 29 -11.40 7.84 -1.47
CA SER A 29 -11.44 9.05 -0.65
C SER A 29 -11.15 8.69 0.80
N ILE A 30 -10.31 9.49 1.46
CA ILE A 30 -10.03 9.39 2.89
C ILE A 30 -10.32 10.71 3.57
N THR A 31 -10.86 10.65 4.79
CA THR A 31 -10.89 11.80 5.70
C THR A 31 -9.79 11.63 6.72
N THR A 32 -8.83 12.53 6.69
CA THR A 32 -7.67 12.50 7.58
C THR A 32 -8.06 12.75 9.04
N PRO A 33 -7.23 12.43 10.03
CA PRO A 33 -7.48 12.76 11.43
C PRO A 33 -7.66 14.27 11.68
N THR A 34 -7.13 15.11 10.80
CA THR A 34 -7.32 16.59 10.86
C THR A 34 -8.63 17.07 10.26
N GLY A 35 -9.46 16.18 9.70
CA GLY A 35 -10.73 16.50 9.05
C GLY A 35 -10.62 16.93 7.58
N LYS A 36 -9.42 16.93 6.99
CA LYS A 36 -9.20 17.16 5.56
C LYS A 36 -9.67 15.94 4.77
N THR A 37 -10.33 16.15 3.64
CA THR A 37 -10.62 15.07 2.68
C THR A 37 -9.54 15.04 1.61
N ALA A 38 -8.92 13.88 1.42
CA ALA A 38 -7.92 13.63 0.38
C ALA A 38 -8.41 12.54 -0.59
N GLN A 39 -7.94 12.61 -1.84
CA GLN A 39 -8.11 11.57 -2.84
C GLN A 39 -6.81 10.79 -2.96
N VAL A 40 -6.91 9.47 -2.99
CA VAL A 40 -5.77 8.58 -3.18
C VAL A 40 -6.06 7.58 -4.28
N SER A 41 -5.12 7.43 -5.21
CA SER A 41 -5.19 6.44 -6.28
C SER A 41 -3.85 5.74 -6.44
N GLY A 42 -3.88 4.55 -7.03
CA GLY A 42 -2.68 3.73 -7.15
C GLY A 42 -2.43 2.84 -5.94
N GLY A 43 -1.22 2.28 -5.86
CA GLY A 43 -0.88 1.29 -4.87
C GLY A 43 -1.35 -0.11 -5.23
N THR A 44 -1.09 -1.05 -4.34
CA THR A 44 -1.31 -2.48 -4.57
C THR A 44 -2.35 -3.10 -3.64
N TYR A 45 -2.81 -2.36 -2.63
CA TYR A 45 -3.79 -2.84 -1.66
C TYR A 45 -5.22 -2.70 -2.18
N GLY A 46 -6.05 -3.71 -1.91
CA GLY A 46 -7.46 -3.72 -2.26
C GLY A 46 -7.95 -5.13 -2.64
N TRP A 47 -9.20 -5.23 -3.01
CA TRP A 47 -9.79 -6.45 -3.54
C TRP A 47 -9.35 -6.69 -4.99
N ILE A 48 -9.03 -7.93 -5.33
CA ILE A 48 -8.77 -8.38 -6.70
C ILE A 48 -9.47 -9.72 -6.92
N VAL A 49 -10.40 -9.77 -7.85
CA VAL A 49 -11.11 -11.00 -8.24
C VAL A 49 -10.15 -11.96 -8.94
N ASP A 50 -10.21 -13.24 -8.61
CA ASP A 50 -9.55 -14.29 -9.39
C ASP A 50 -10.41 -14.65 -10.61
N GLU A 51 -10.26 -13.87 -11.67
CA GLU A 51 -11.03 -14.03 -12.91
C GLU A 51 -10.90 -15.45 -13.51
N ALA A 52 -9.74 -16.08 -13.41
CA ALA A 52 -9.50 -17.40 -13.99
C ALA A 52 -10.26 -18.49 -13.22
N THR A 53 -10.12 -18.50 -11.90
CA THR A 53 -10.84 -19.42 -11.02
C THR A 53 -12.34 -19.18 -11.12
N GLU A 54 -12.77 -17.92 -11.13
CA GLU A 54 -14.19 -17.57 -11.15
C GLU A 54 -14.84 -17.88 -12.49
N THR A 55 -14.13 -17.72 -13.61
CA THR A 55 -14.58 -18.19 -14.93
C THR A 55 -14.86 -19.68 -14.92
N THR A 56 -13.97 -20.49 -14.36
CA THR A 56 -14.12 -21.94 -14.25
C THR A 56 -15.33 -22.30 -13.38
N ASN A 57 -15.47 -21.65 -12.22
CA ASN A 57 -16.57 -21.85 -11.31
C ASN A 57 -17.92 -21.52 -11.98
N LEU A 58 -18.00 -20.40 -12.67
CA LEU A 58 -19.22 -19.96 -13.36
C LEU A 58 -19.62 -20.96 -14.47
N ILE A 59 -18.66 -21.40 -15.30
CA ILE A 59 -18.92 -22.40 -16.34
C ILE A 59 -19.45 -23.71 -15.73
N ASN A 60 -18.87 -24.17 -14.64
CA ASN A 60 -19.29 -25.38 -13.95
C ASN A 60 -20.70 -25.24 -13.37
N SER A 61 -20.99 -24.12 -12.69
CA SER A 61 -22.33 -23.85 -12.14
C SER A 61 -23.40 -23.84 -13.24
N ILE A 62 -23.12 -23.24 -14.39
CA ILE A 62 -24.05 -23.21 -15.52
C ILE A 62 -24.26 -24.64 -16.08
N LYS A 63 -23.19 -25.43 -16.25
CA LYS A 63 -23.27 -26.83 -16.74
C LYS A 63 -24.06 -27.71 -15.80
N ASN A 64 -23.98 -27.49 -14.50
CA ASN A 64 -24.68 -28.25 -13.47
C ASN A 64 -26.09 -27.73 -13.18
N GLY A 65 -26.50 -26.60 -13.78
CA GLY A 65 -27.80 -25.95 -13.48
C GLY A 65 -27.89 -25.43 -12.04
N GLU A 66 -26.76 -25.06 -11.45
CA GLU A 66 -26.70 -24.55 -10.10
C GLU A 66 -27.19 -23.08 -10.06
N VAL A 67 -28.05 -22.78 -9.10
CA VAL A 67 -28.46 -21.41 -8.74
C VAL A 67 -28.00 -21.17 -7.31
N ALA A 68 -26.95 -20.35 -7.15
CA ALA A 68 -26.37 -20.06 -5.83
C ALA A 68 -25.95 -18.61 -5.72
N GLU A 69 -26.15 -18.05 -4.51
CA GLU A 69 -25.46 -16.83 -4.09
C GLU A 69 -24.15 -17.23 -3.41
N ARG A 70 -23.05 -16.68 -3.87
CA ARG A 70 -21.75 -16.93 -3.28
C ARG A 70 -20.81 -15.75 -3.48
N GLN A 71 -19.80 -15.65 -2.64
CA GLN A 71 -18.71 -14.73 -2.90
C GLN A 71 -17.84 -15.25 -4.04
N PRO A 72 -17.32 -14.36 -4.91
CA PRO A 72 -16.36 -14.75 -5.93
C PRO A 72 -15.02 -15.20 -5.29
N ALA A 73 -14.25 -15.95 -6.06
CA ALA A 73 -12.87 -16.23 -5.72
C ALA A 73 -12.04 -14.95 -5.85
N TYR A 74 -11.15 -14.71 -4.90
CA TYR A 74 -10.26 -13.54 -4.89
C TYR A 74 -8.79 -13.97 -4.97
N LYS A 75 -8.00 -13.25 -5.76
CA LYS A 75 -6.52 -13.30 -5.70
C LYS A 75 -6.00 -12.53 -4.50
N GLN A 76 -6.68 -11.45 -4.14
CA GLN A 76 -6.33 -10.58 -3.03
C GLN A 76 -7.60 -10.10 -2.34
N THR A 77 -7.55 -10.08 -1.02
CA THR A 77 -8.61 -9.56 -0.17
C THR A 77 -8.16 -8.29 0.54
N ALA A 78 -9.13 -7.48 1.00
CA ALA A 78 -8.91 -6.30 1.83
C ALA A 78 -9.66 -6.44 3.16
N ALA A 79 -9.42 -5.53 4.09
CA ALA A 79 -9.97 -5.59 5.44
C ALA A 79 -11.50 -5.44 5.51
N SER A 80 -12.09 -4.72 4.55
CA SER A 80 -13.54 -4.51 4.50
C SER A 80 -14.05 -4.35 3.07
N HIS A 81 -15.36 -4.46 2.88
CA HIS A 81 -16.03 -4.05 1.66
C HIS A 81 -16.53 -2.60 1.80
N GLY A 82 -16.38 -1.80 0.77
CA GLY A 82 -16.84 -0.41 0.74
C GLY A 82 -15.79 0.58 0.23
N ALA A 83 -16.07 1.86 0.39
CA ALA A 83 -15.22 2.93 -0.17
C ALA A 83 -13.84 3.04 0.51
N GLN A 84 -13.73 2.57 1.74
CA GLN A 84 -12.48 2.51 2.53
C GLN A 84 -12.19 1.05 2.88
N ASP A 85 -11.71 0.31 1.89
CA ASP A 85 -11.49 -1.13 2.01
C ASP A 85 -10.33 -1.53 2.94
N TRP A 86 -9.52 -0.57 3.38
CA TRP A 86 -8.45 -0.76 4.36
C TRP A 86 -8.96 -0.90 5.81
N GLY A 87 -10.26 -0.70 6.07
CA GLY A 87 -10.87 -0.84 7.38
C GLY A 87 -10.53 0.31 8.34
N SER A 88 -10.55 0.02 9.63
CA SER A 88 -10.38 1.00 10.72
C SER A 88 -8.97 1.02 11.34
N THR A 89 -8.07 0.12 10.89
CA THR A 89 -6.68 0.04 11.39
C THR A 89 -5.72 0.16 10.21
N TYR A 90 -4.97 1.27 10.12
CA TYR A 90 -4.09 1.59 9.00
C TYR A 90 -3.07 2.67 9.37
N ILE A 91 -2.03 2.77 8.55
CA ILE A 91 -1.07 3.89 8.59
C ILE A 91 -1.49 4.90 7.52
N GLU A 92 -1.48 6.18 7.86
CA GLU A 92 -1.71 7.28 6.93
C GLU A 92 -0.49 8.20 6.89
N VAL A 93 -0.07 8.58 5.68
CA VAL A 93 1.01 9.55 5.43
C VAL A 93 0.46 10.68 4.57
N ASP A 94 0.40 11.89 5.12
CA ASP A 94 0.13 13.13 4.38
C ASP A 94 1.47 13.76 4.01
N ILE A 95 1.83 13.65 2.72
CA ILE A 95 3.09 14.20 2.18
C ILE A 95 3.09 15.73 2.29
N ALA A 96 1.96 16.38 2.04
CA ALA A 96 1.89 17.84 2.10
C ALA A 96 2.07 18.35 3.53
N ALA A 97 1.53 17.63 4.52
CA ALA A 97 1.71 17.94 5.93
C ALA A 97 3.05 17.47 6.49
N GLN A 98 3.76 16.55 5.81
CA GLN A 98 4.95 15.85 6.33
C GLN A 98 4.67 15.21 7.68
N HIS A 99 3.52 14.55 7.79
CA HIS A 99 3.03 13.94 9.01
C HIS A 99 2.46 12.57 8.73
N MET A 100 2.55 11.67 9.69
CA MET A 100 1.93 10.35 9.64
C MET A 100 1.13 10.06 10.90
N TRP A 101 0.07 9.29 10.73
CA TRP A 101 -0.74 8.71 11.81
C TRP A 101 -0.78 7.20 11.67
N TYR A 102 -0.76 6.50 12.79
CA TYR A 102 -1.19 5.11 12.87
C TYR A 102 -2.52 5.07 13.61
N ILE A 103 -3.52 4.64 12.90
CA ILE A 103 -4.90 4.55 13.36
C ILE A 103 -5.18 3.10 13.74
N VAL A 104 -5.78 2.88 14.92
CA VAL A 104 -6.23 1.58 15.40
C VAL A 104 -7.69 1.71 15.78
N ASP A 105 -8.53 0.88 15.20
CA ASP A 105 -9.98 0.87 15.43
C ASP A 105 -10.62 2.27 15.33
N GLY A 106 -10.18 3.05 14.32
CA GLY A 106 -10.68 4.40 14.04
C GLY A 106 -10.14 5.51 14.95
N SER A 107 -9.20 5.20 15.85
CA SER A 107 -8.59 6.18 16.76
C SER A 107 -7.10 6.32 16.51
N VAL A 108 -6.56 7.54 16.61
CA VAL A 108 -5.12 7.77 16.48
C VAL A 108 -4.40 7.13 17.68
N ALA A 109 -3.62 6.08 17.42
CA ALA A 109 -2.81 5.38 18.41
C ALA A 109 -1.38 5.93 18.50
N MET A 110 -0.89 6.47 17.38
CA MET A 110 0.44 7.07 17.28
C MET A 110 0.44 8.10 16.16
N GLU A 111 1.23 9.17 16.33
CA GLU A 111 1.49 10.14 15.27
C GLU A 111 2.92 10.69 15.38
N THR A 112 3.45 11.20 14.27
CA THR A 112 4.75 11.86 14.23
C THR A 112 4.94 12.64 12.93
N ASP A 113 5.74 13.71 13.02
CA ASP A 113 6.32 14.33 11.84
C ASP A 113 7.33 13.38 11.18
N VAL A 114 7.40 13.44 9.84
CA VAL A 114 8.26 12.59 9.01
C VAL A 114 9.05 13.43 8.01
N VAL A 115 9.97 12.78 7.28
CA VAL A 115 10.59 13.35 6.08
C VAL A 115 10.40 12.32 4.96
N THR A 116 9.57 12.66 3.98
CA THR A 116 9.30 11.82 2.81
C THR A 116 10.36 11.99 1.72
N GLY A 117 10.15 11.40 0.56
CA GLY A 117 11.01 11.53 -0.59
C GLY A 117 11.22 12.98 -1.05
N LEU A 118 12.38 13.25 -1.65
CA LEU A 118 12.63 14.56 -2.28
C LEU A 118 11.71 14.73 -3.49
N PRO A 119 10.95 15.84 -3.59
CA PRO A 119 9.95 16.03 -4.64
C PRO A 119 10.59 16.51 -5.95
N ASP A 120 11.33 15.64 -6.62
CA ASP A 120 12.05 15.92 -7.87
C ASP A 120 11.59 15.04 -9.05
N GLY A 121 10.57 14.21 -8.86
CA GLY A 121 10.02 13.32 -9.86
C GLY A 121 10.71 11.95 -9.97
N ASP A 122 11.84 11.76 -9.28
CA ASP A 122 12.61 10.51 -9.26
C ASP A 122 12.63 9.86 -7.87
N ARG A 123 12.64 10.71 -6.83
CA ARG A 123 12.75 10.30 -5.44
C ARG A 123 11.46 10.52 -4.63
N ASP A 124 10.37 10.81 -5.29
CA ASP A 124 9.08 11.02 -4.62
C ASP A 124 8.64 9.77 -3.83
N THR A 125 8.03 9.98 -2.67
CA THR A 125 7.29 8.91 -2.01
C THR A 125 6.04 8.60 -2.83
N PRO A 126 5.84 7.35 -3.30
CA PRO A 126 4.71 7.04 -4.17
C PRO A 126 3.38 7.14 -3.42
N THR A 127 2.44 7.93 -3.95
CA THR A 127 1.08 7.97 -3.46
C THR A 127 0.32 6.70 -3.82
N GLY A 128 -0.62 6.28 -2.96
CA GLY A 128 -1.41 5.07 -3.18
C GLY A 128 -1.82 4.40 -1.89
N VAL A 129 -2.51 3.27 -2.04
CA VAL A 129 -2.83 2.40 -0.91
C VAL A 129 -2.04 1.10 -1.04
N TYR A 130 -1.24 0.82 -0.03
CA TYR A 130 -0.30 -0.29 0.06
C TYR A 130 -0.58 -1.12 1.32
N SER A 131 0.28 -2.07 1.60
CA SER A 131 0.39 -2.73 2.90
C SER A 131 1.84 -2.92 3.29
N ILE A 132 2.11 -2.99 4.59
CA ILE A 132 3.42 -3.43 5.07
C ILE A 132 3.70 -4.83 4.54
N LEU A 133 4.84 -5.00 3.88
CA LEU A 133 5.24 -6.27 3.29
C LEU A 133 5.81 -7.22 4.35
N TYR A 134 6.69 -6.69 5.18
CA TYR A 134 7.32 -7.36 6.32
C TYR A 134 7.92 -6.32 7.27
N THR A 135 8.43 -6.77 8.40
CA THR A 135 9.20 -5.94 9.34
C THR A 135 10.56 -6.59 9.59
N GLU A 136 11.64 -5.80 9.61
CA GLU A 136 12.99 -6.30 9.79
C GLU A 136 13.79 -5.36 10.71
N ARG A 137 14.56 -5.95 11.65
CA ARG A 137 15.50 -5.21 12.50
C ARG A 137 16.90 -5.24 11.90
N ASP A 138 17.65 -4.19 12.20
CA ASP A 138 19.08 -4.09 11.86
C ASP A 138 19.36 -4.35 10.37
N SER A 139 18.54 -3.72 9.50
CA SER A 139 18.64 -3.83 8.05
C SER A 139 19.63 -2.80 7.48
N THR A 140 20.13 -3.07 6.28
CA THR A 140 20.97 -2.11 5.52
C THR A 140 20.25 -1.75 4.23
N LEU A 141 19.79 -0.51 4.13
CA LEU A 141 19.18 0.04 2.92
C LEU A 141 20.27 0.31 1.88
N LYS A 142 20.02 -0.13 0.65
CA LYS A 142 20.99 0.01 -0.45
C LYS A 142 20.36 0.78 -1.60
N GLY A 143 21.10 1.76 -2.11
CA GLY A 143 20.72 2.48 -3.32
C GLY A 143 20.90 1.66 -4.59
N ALA A 144 20.54 2.25 -5.72
CA ALA A 144 20.75 1.62 -7.03
C ALA A 144 22.22 1.25 -7.25
N ILE A 145 22.44 0.13 -7.94
CA ILE A 145 23.81 -0.32 -8.30
C ILE A 145 24.35 0.59 -9.39
N ASP A 146 25.49 1.22 -9.13
CA ASP A 146 26.24 1.97 -10.13
C ASP A 146 26.82 1.00 -11.17
N PRO A 147 26.44 1.08 -12.45
CA PRO A 147 26.93 0.18 -13.49
C PRO A 147 28.44 0.22 -13.70
N ALA A 148 29.09 1.35 -13.38
CA ALA A 148 30.52 1.53 -13.58
C ALA A 148 31.34 0.86 -12.47
N THR A 149 30.84 0.82 -11.25
CA THR A 149 31.56 0.28 -10.08
C THR A 149 31.02 -1.03 -9.56
N GLY A 150 29.81 -1.42 -9.96
CA GLY A 150 29.08 -2.58 -9.43
C GLY A 150 28.68 -2.46 -7.96
N LYS A 151 28.77 -1.27 -7.37
CA LYS A 151 28.45 -1.00 -5.96
C LYS A 151 27.15 -0.20 -5.83
N PRO A 152 26.43 -0.35 -4.72
CA PRO A 152 25.29 0.51 -4.45
C PRO A 152 25.73 1.98 -4.28
N SER A 153 24.89 2.90 -4.72
CA SER A 153 25.13 4.35 -4.62
C SER A 153 25.19 4.84 -3.15
N TYR A 154 24.55 4.11 -2.26
CA TYR A 154 24.68 4.26 -0.80
C TYR A 154 24.39 2.95 -0.09
N GLU A 155 24.89 2.81 1.13
CA GLU A 155 24.52 1.78 2.09
C GLU A 155 24.26 2.46 3.43
N THR A 156 23.04 2.32 3.97
CA THR A 156 22.59 3.01 5.18
C THR A 156 22.01 1.99 6.15
N PRO A 157 22.67 1.74 7.30
CA PRO A 157 22.10 0.89 8.33
C PRO A 157 20.91 1.59 9.02
N VAL A 158 19.85 0.84 9.28
CA VAL A 158 18.65 1.27 10.01
C VAL A 158 18.30 0.21 11.03
N ALA A 159 17.80 0.64 12.20
CA ALA A 159 17.41 -0.29 13.25
C ALA A 159 16.05 -0.95 12.98
N PHE A 160 15.15 -0.24 12.27
CA PHE A 160 13.78 -0.66 11.98
C PHE A 160 13.47 -0.44 10.51
N TRP A 161 13.16 -1.50 9.79
CA TRP A 161 12.75 -1.45 8.40
C TRP A 161 11.37 -2.03 8.20
N MET A 162 10.46 -1.27 7.60
CA MET A 162 9.05 -1.61 7.40
C MET A 162 8.63 -1.23 5.98
N PRO A 163 8.99 -2.03 4.95
CA PRO A 163 8.69 -1.73 3.55
C PRO A 163 7.20 -1.90 3.23
N PHE A 164 6.68 -1.02 2.35
CA PHE A 164 5.34 -1.11 1.79
C PHE A 164 5.32 -1.22 0.26
N THR A 165 6.49 -1.16 -0.40
CA THR A 165 6.62 -1.50 -1.82
C THR A 165 7.83 -2.42 -2.05
N TRP A 166 7.74 -3.27 -3.05
CA TRP A 166 8.86 -4.11 -3.49
C TRP A 166 9.97 -3.32 -4.18
N GLN A 167 9.72 -2.05 -4.55
CA GLN A 167 10.70 -1.11 -5.08
C GLN A 167 11.60 -0.49 -3.99
N GLY A 168 11.34 -0.80 -2.72
CA GLY A 168 12.17 -0.37 -1.61
C GLY A 168 11.70 0.90 -0.91
N HIS A 169 10.42 1.28 -1.04
CA HIS A 169 9.83 2.34 -0.23
C HIS A 169 9.30 1.74 1.08
N GLY A 170 9.57 2.39 2.19
CA GLY A 170 9.18 1.91 3.52
C GLY A 170 9.40 2.96 4.60
N PHE A 171 9.00 2.62 5.81
CA PHE A 171 9.27 3.40 7.02
C PHE A 171 10.56 2.91 7.66
N HIS A 172 11.38 3.83 8.16
CA HIS A 172 12.57 3.51 8.93
C HIS A 172 13.03 4.67 9.81
N ASP A 173 13.85 4.39 10.80
CA ASP A 173 14.53 5.41 11.59
C ASP A 173 15.58 6.15 10.75
N ALA A 174 15.71 7.45 10.99
CA ALA A 174 16.64 8.30 10.26
C ALA A 174 17.39 9.22 11.22
N THR A 175 18.38 8.64 11.92
CA THR A 175 19.18 9.37 12.94
C THR A 175 20.05 10.49 12.37
N TRP A 176 20.25 10.53 11.07
CA TRP A 176 20.96 11.59 10.35
C TRP A 176 20.09 12.82 10.06
N GLN A 177 18.77 12.73 10.21
CA GLN A 177 17.88 13.87 10.07
C GLN A 177 17.93 14.74 11.32
N SER A 178 18.18 16.03 11.15
CA SER A 178 18.24 16.99 12.27
C SER A 178 16.87 17.47 12.74
N SER A 179 15.84 17.31 11.89
CA SER A 179 14.44 17.64 12.18
C SER A 179 13.51 16.87 11.26
N PHE A 180 12.23 16.82 11.62
CA PHE A 180 11.18 16.18 10.85
C PHE A 180 10.04 17.18 10.64
N GLY A 181 9.20 16.94 9.63
CA GLY A 181 8.06 17.78 9.30
C GLY A 181 8.39 19.02 8.46
N GLY A 182 7.37 19.81 8.19
CA GLY A 182 7.45 21.08 7.47
C GLY A 182 8.03 20.96 6.06
N SER A 183 8.94 21.86 5.68
CA SER A 183 9.55 21.89 4.34
C SER A 183 10.87 21.11 4.24
N ARG A 184 11.23 20.33 5.26
CA ARG A 184 12.52 19.63 5.30
C ARG A 184 12.71 18.68 4.11
N TYR A 185 11.64 17.96 3.70
CA TYR A 185 11.69 17.03 2.58
C TYR A 185 12.07 17.68 1.24
N GLN A 186 11.83 18.98 1.07
CA GLN A 186 12.14 19.70 -0.17
C GLN A 186 13.65 19.84 -0.45
N THR A 187 14.48 19.73 0.57
CA THR A 187 15.95 19.88 0.46
C THR A 187 16.74 18.70 1.04
N HIS A 188 16.13 17.95 1.96
CA HIS A 188 16.74 16.83 2.66
C HIS A 188 15.83 15.58 2.63
N GLY A 189 14.99 15.49 1.60
CA GLY A 189 14.12 14.35 1.37
C GLY A 189 14.90 13.05 1.15
N SER A 190 14.25 11.94 1.36
CA SER A 190 14.78 10.60 1.12
C SER A 190 14.77 10.25 -0.39
N HIS A 191 15.08 9.00 -0.71
CA HIS A 191 14.88 8.42 -2.04
C HIS A 191 13.50 7.71 -2.15
N GLY A 192 12.46 8.29 -1.50
CA GLY A 192 11.10 7.78 -1.52
C GLY A 192 10.63 7.10 -0.23
N CYS A 193 11.54 6.80 0.70
CA CYS A 193 11.19 6.29 2.02
C CYS A 193 10.57 7.36 2.92
N VAL A 194 9.85 6.91 3.95
CA VAL A 194 9.32 7.76 5.01
C VAL A 194 10.26 7.68 6.21
N ASN A 195 11.11 8.70 6.34
CA ASN A 195 12.08 8.83 7.44
C ASN A 195 11.38 9.24 8.73
N MET A 196 11.68 8.55 9.82
CA MET A 196 11.06 8.76 11.14
C MET A 196 12.10 9.06 12.22
N PRO A 197 11.73 9.79 13.30
CA PRO A 197 12.50 9.79 14.52
C PRO A 197 12.71 8.37 15.04
N TYR A 198 13.91 8.05 15.56
CA TYR A 198 14.26 6.71 16.03
C TYR A 198 13.21 6.10 16.98
N SER A 199 12.84 6.85 18.03
CA SER A 199 11.86 6.38 19.02
C SER A 199 10.46 6.13 18.42
N LYS A 200 10.09 6.87 17.38
CA LYS A 200 8.82 6.71 16.68
C LYS A 200 8.85 5.53 15.71
N ALA A 201 9.97 5.29 15.05
CA ALA A 201 10.16 4.09 14.23
C ALA A 201 10.14 2.83 15.11
N GLU A 202 10.79 2.85 16.28
CA GLU A 202 10.73 1.77 17.26
C GLU A 202 9.29 1.49 17.74
N GLN A 203 8.56 2.56 18.07
CA GLN A 203 7.15 2.46 18.49
C GLN A 203 6.29 1.84 17.40
N LEU A 204 6.35 2.36 16.17
CA LEU A 204 5.58 1.86 15.04
C LEU A 204 5.91 0.38 14.76
N PHE A 205 7.20 0.04 14.74
CA PHE A 205 7.67 -1.33 14.52
C PHE A 205 7.08 -2.34 15.52
N GLY A 206 6.89 -1.93 16.77
CA GLY A 206 6.26 -2.76 17.81
C GLY A 206 4.74 -2.88 17.69
N MET A 207 4.09 -2.06 16.87
CA MET A 207 2.63 -1.98 16.78
C MET A 207 2.06 -2.58 15.50
N ILE A 208 2.86 -2.76 14.45
CA ILE A 208 2.41 -3.19 13.12
C ILE A 208 2.94 -4.56 12.73
N SER A 209 2.34 -5.13 11.70
CA SER A 209 2.77 -6.39 11.10
C SER A 209 2.58 -6.37 9.58
N ALA A 210 3.10 -7.39 8.89
CA ALA A 210 2.80 -7.61 7.49
C ALA A 210 1.29 -7.61 7.24
N GLY A 211 0.86 -6.94 6.16
CA GLY A 211 -0.54 -6.76 5.81
C GLY A 211 -1.19 -5.50 6.39
N THR A 212 -0.58 -4.79 7.36
CA THR A 212 -1.10 -3.51 7.85
C THR A 212 -1.24 -2.53 6.67
N PRO A 213 -2.44 -1.98 6.39
CA PRO A 213 -2.64 -1.04 5.29
C PRO A 213 -1.86 0.25 5.47
N VAL A 214 -1.36 0.80 4.37
CA VAL A 214 -0.60 2.06 4.31
C VAL A 214 -1.21 2.95 3.23
N ILE A 215 -1.66 4.13 3.62
CA ILE A 215 -2.26 5.13 2.74
C ILE A 215 -1.30 6.31 2.63
N VAL A 216 -0.86 6.61 1.42
CA VAL A 216 0.04 7.73 1.13
C VAL A 216 -0.66 8.69 0.18
N HIS A 217 -0.81 9.95 0.59
CA HIS A 217 -1.47 11.00 -0.19
C HIS A 217 -0.81 12.36 -0.02
N ASN A 218 -1.28 13.35 -0.80
CA ASN A 218 -0.89 14.77 -0.71
C ASN A 218 -1.94 15.60 0.04
#